data_fe45c3253baae5ff1029f032f6484c03
#
_entry.id   fe45c3253baae5ff1029f032f6484c03
#
_cell.length_a   1.000
_cell.length_b   1.000
_cell.length_c   1.000
_cell.angle_alpha   90.00
_cell.angle_beta   90.00
_cell.angle_gamma   90.00
#
_symmetry.space_group_name_H-M   'P 1'
#
loop_
_entity.id
_entity.type
_entity.pdbx_description
1 polymer ?
#
loop_
_entity_poly.entity_id
_entity_poly.type
_entity_poly.pdbx_seq_one_letter_code
_entity_poly.pdbx_strand_id
1 'polypeptide(L)'
;MQMRLTRSLRRLLTGLALISALALVGCDRAAELIPGNADDPRTPPPTPTAESTPILVTPGLNVGGGTPAAAIPDHELARSVVQVLGIDTSAGFEQIARYGSGVVVDAEQRLILTSYAVVAPYRADGSRAYTSIEIAINDDPGAPATRTFAAEVAAADVDMGIAVLRVVGRVGDGGSVGALEIPAVVPGQATGINTGVPLRLFSHAGGSEGPDAVSVTNATVTGQRGEAGQTGRTWFKVDARLPAGASGGPAFDQSGALVGMLAQEMYVPLGEVGQVRPGDLLAPVIDRARSSSATFNAPLYRGITVAPDGIWVSRPAFAGNAVDSTGGRDLLDYGTRFNEGLAALYYEYSIVGAPTGASVEERWYLESVLQDSLSSSFVWDQSGYGLISDRIQSPGAAGIPRGLWRVEVWVNGARRASASVNIGGTVTASNTPTAIGVAGATTVTPEGNISIGAYATAPQLIAIFDLSGMGSVGRLQWVVFRDNQPVYTSPSIRWTEGESARFWVGYLGDQPIQAGTWEFELHADGKVIGVGTISVF
;
A
#
# COMPACT_ATOMS: atom_id res chain seq x y z
N MET A 1 -5.90 34.91 52.96
CA MET A 1 -6.87 35.06 51.85
C MET A 1 -7.32 33.65 51.45
N GLN A 2 -8.47 33.26 52.00
CA GLN A 2 -9.03 31.90 51.88
C GLN A 2 -9.66 31.74 50.50
N MET A 3 -9.33 30.69 49.77
CA MET A 3 -10.02 30.32 48.54
C MET A 3 -10.71 28.96 48.73
N ARG A 4 -12.02 28.98 48.58
CA ARG A 4 -12.96 27.88 48.82
C ARG A 4 -12.81 26.79 47.73
N LEU A 5 -12.58 25.54 48.16
CA LEU A 5 -12.80 24.36 47.32
C LEU A 5 -14.30 24.02 47.33
N THR A 6 -14.88 23.97 46.14
CA THR A 6 -16.24 23.52 45.90
C THR A 6 -16.32 22.02 45.66
N ARG A 7 -17.32 21.43 46.28
CA ARG A 7 -17.74 20.02 46.32
C ARG A 7 -18.03 19.45 44.93
N SER A 8 -17.34 18.37 44.54
CA SER A 8 -17.91 17.31 43.68
C SER A 8 -17.01 16.05 43.67
N LEU A 9 -16.88 15.45 44.85
CA LEU A 9 -16.25 14.13 45.00
C LEU A 9 -16.99 13.31 46.05
N ARG A 10 -18.21 12.90 45.73
CA ARG A 10 -18.95 11.87 46.48
C ARG A 10 -20.10 11.38 45.61
N ARG A 11 -19.83 10.31 44.79
CA ARG A 11 -20.80 9.31 44.34
C ARG A 11 -20.10 8.35 43.37
N LEU A 12 -19.32 7.41 43.90
CA LEU A 12 -18.86 6.21 43.18
C LEU A 12 -18.29 5.24 44.22
N LEU A 13 -19.18 4.66 45.00
CA LEU A 13 -18.92 3.48 45.85
C LEU A 13 -20.26 3.00 46.40
N THR A 14 -21.02 2.26 45.57
CA THR A 14 -22.02 1.28 45.98
C THR A 14 -22.54 0.58 44.71
N GLY A 15 -22.14 -0.66 44.50
CA GLY A 15 -22.63 -1.48 43.38
C GLY A 15 -21.74 -2.70 43.09
N LEU A 16 -21.23 -3.33 44.14
CA LEU A 16 -20.60 -4.64 44.02
C LEU A 16 -21.25 -5.54 45.04
N ALA A 17 -22.17 -6.39 44.64
CA ALA A 17 -22.48 -7.73 45.15
C ALA A 17 -23.85 -8.20 44.67
N LEU A 18 -23.89 -9.45 44.32
CA LEU A 18 -24.98 -10.34 43.85
C LEU A 18 -25.10 -10.38 42.31
N ILE A 19 -24.60 -11.47 41.70
CA ILE A 19 -25.35 -12.69 41.40
C ILE A 19 -24.34 -13.73 40.89
N SER A 20 -23.99 -14.66 41.77
CA SER A 20 -23.52 -15.99 41.41
C SER A 20 -24.70 -16.94 41.55
N ALA A 21 -24.73 -17.96 40.70
CA ALA A 21 -25.58 -19.15 40.72
C ALA A 21 -26.90 -19.06 39.94
N LEU A 22 -26.90 -19.79 38.81
CA LEU A 22 -27.88 -20.84 38.41
C LEU A 22 -27.42 -21.39 37.06
N ALA A 23 -26.85 -22.54 37.07
CA ALA A 23 -27.46 -23.86 36.98
C ALA A 23 -27.41 -24.43 35.57
N LEU A 24 -26.52 -25.41 35.43
CA LEU A 24 -26.60 -26.45 34.43
C LEU A 24 -27.99 -27.13 34.48
N VAL A 25 -28.73 -27.12 33.39
CA VAL A 25 -29.73 -28.13 33.10
C VAL A 25 -29.57 -28.54 31.66
N GLY A 26 -29.11 -29.78 31.47
CA GLY A 26 -29.15 -30.47 30.20
C GLY A 26 -30.59 -30.78 29.79
N CYS A 27 -30.87 -30.69 28.51
CA CYS A 27 -32.03 -31.28 27.89
C CYS A 27 -31.60 -32.14 26.73
N ASP A 28 -31.39 -33.44 27.04
CA ASP A 28 -31.62 -34.49 26.06
C ASP A 28 -33.07 -34.43 25.59
N ARG A 29 -33.30 -34.29 24.32
CA ARG A 29 -34.55 -34.66 23.69
C ARG A 29 -34.29 -35.51 22.47
N ALA A 30 -34.76 -36.74 22.64
CA ALA A 30 -34.85 -37.81 21.68
C ALA A 30 -35.42 -37.33 20.33
N ALA A 31 -34.75 -37.76 19.26
CA ALA A 31 -35.29 -37.73 17.92
C ALA A 31 -36.37 -38.84 17.82
N GLU A 32 -37.62 -38.42 17.68
CA GLU A 32 -38.68 -39.31 17.24
C GLU A 32 -38.49 -39.66 15.77
N LEU A 33 -38.29 -40.95 15.52
CA LEU A 33 -38.30 -41.57 14.20
C LEU A 33 -39.71 -41.48 13.60
N ILE A 34 -39.90 -40.71 12.57
CA ILE A 34 -41.05 -40.78 11.68
C ILE A 34 -40.71 -41.82 10.60
N PRO A 35 -41.51 -42.86 10.38
CA PRO A 35 -41.25 -43.83 9.31
C PRO A 35 -41.54 -43.14 7.96
N GLY A 36 -40.51 -43.01 7.15
CA GLY A 36 -40.64 -42.54 5.78
C GLY A 36 -41.35 -43.53 4.90
N ASN A 37 -42.35 -43.06 4.17
CA ASN A 37 -43.10 -43.82 3.18
C ASN A 37 -42.21 -44.06 1.94
N ALA A 38 -41.97 -45.32 1.60
CA ALA A 38 -41.00 -45.76 0.60
C ALA A 38 -41.45 -45.63 -0.85
N ASP A 39 -42.57 -44.94 -1.14
CA ASP A 39 -43.17 -44.85 -2.48
C ASP A 39 -43.50 -43.44 -2.92
N ASP A 40 -42.53 -42.49 -2.86
CA ASP A 40 -42.67 -41.20 -3.54
C ASP A 40 -41.89 -41.23 -4.87
N PRO A 41 -42.58 -41.23 -6.04
CA PRO A 41 -41.95 -41.31 -7.36
C PRO A 41 -41.17 -40.04 -7.78
N ARG A 42 -40.95 -39.07 -6.88
CA ARG A 42 -40.26 -37.82 -7.13
C ARG A 42 -38.81 -37.77 -6.62
N THR A 43 -38.29 -38.84 -6.06
CA THR A 43 -36.89 -38.91 -5.63
C THR A 43 -36.04 -39.36 -6.82
N PRO A 44 -35.16 -38.52 -7.37
CA PRO A 44 -34.23 -38.98 -8.40
C PRO A 44 -33.24 -39.99 -7.81
N PRO A 45 -32.82 -41.01 -8.58
CA PRO A 45 -31.88 -42.00 -8.09
C PRO A 45 -30.56 -41.29 -7.67
N PRO A 46 -29.85 -41.79 -6.65
CA PRO A 46 -28.60 -41.23 -6.21
C PRO A 46 -27.60 -41.23 -7.37
N THR A 47 -27.09 -40.07 -7.70
CA THR A 47 -25.97 -39.92 -8.63
C THR A 47 -24.78 -40.70 -8.08
N PRO A 48 -24.13 -41.58 -8.87
CA PRO A 48 -22.95 -42.28 -8.39
C PRO A 48 -21.88 -41.23 -8.01
N THR A 49 -21.50 -41.25 -6.76
CA THR A 49 -20.36 -40.48 -6.26
C THR A 49 -19.13 -40.98 -7.00
N ALA A 50 -18.59 -40.18 -7.88
CA ALA A 50 -17.27 -40.45 -8.45
C ALA A 50 -16.30 -40.49 -7.26
N GLU A 51 -15.72 -41.62 -6.97
CA GLU A 51 -14.57 -41.73 -6.09
C GLU A 51 -13.48 -40.85 -6.65
N SER A 52 -13.23 -39.72 -5.98
CA SER A 52 -12.05 -38.88 -6.24
C SER A 52 -10.83 -39.69 -5.84
N THR A 53 -10.19 -40.31 -6.81
CA THR A 53 -8.83 -40.83 -6.65
C THR A 53 -7.97 -39.69 -6.14
N PRO A 54 -7.29 -39.83 -4.99
CA PRO A 54 -6.37 -38.77 -4.54
C PRO A 54 -5.30 -38.60 -5.61
N ILE A 55 -5.23 -37.41 -6.21
CA ILE A 55 -4.11 -37.05 -7.06
C ILE A 55 -2.89 -37.04 -6.14
N LEU A 56 -2.09 -38.09 -6.23
CA LEU A 56 -0.77 -38.11 -5.62
C LEU A 56 0.04 -37.05 -6.35
N VAL A 57 0.13 -35.86 -5.77
CA VAL A 57 1.08 -34.84 -6.22
C VAL A 57 2.45 -35.40 -5.87
N THR A 58 3.04 -36.10 -6.82
CA THR A 58 4.46 -36.46 -6.75
C THR A 58 5.23 -35.13 -6.77
N PRO A 59 6.05 -34.83 -5.75
CA PRO A 59 6.95 -33.70 -5.84
C PRO A 59 7.78 -33.89 -7.10
N GLY A 60 7.77 -32.91 -8.01
CA GLY A 60 8.52 -32.97 -9.25
C GLY A 60 9.98 -33.27 -8.92
N LEU A 61 10.44 -34.42 -9.35
CA LEU A 61 11.85 -34.78 -9.35
C LEU A 61 12.60 -33.72 -10.14
N ASN A 62 13.32 -32.86 -9.43
CA ASN A 62 14.28 -31.97 -10.01
C ASN A 62 15.45 -32.82 -10.48
N VAL A 63 15.45 -33.23 -11.76
CA VAL A 63 16.53 -34.02 -12.38
C VAL A 63 17.62 -33.06 -12.83
N GLY A 64 18.25 -32.43 -11.86
CA GLY A 64 19.47 -31.69 -12.01
C GLY A 64 20.31 -31.97 -10.76
N GLY A 65 21.20 -32.97 -10.86
CA GLY A 65 22.08 -33.39 -9.77
C GLY A 65 23.19 -32.37 -9.47
N GLY A 66 22.83 -31.14 -9.09
CA GLY A 66 23.69 -30.21 -8.41
C GLY A 66 23.40 -30.32 -6.91
N THR A 67 24.43 -30.51 -6.09
CA THR A 67 24.35 -30.36 -4.63
C THR A 67 23.65 -29.02 -4.37
N PRO A 68 22.58 -28.96 -3.53
CA PRO A 68 21.98 -27.69 -3.17
C PRO A 68 23.07 -26.75 -2.69
N ALA A 69 23.15 -25.55 -3.24
CA ALA A 69 24.09 -24.55 -2.75
C ALA A 69 23.85 -24.42 -1.23
N ALA A 70 24.93 -24.43 -0.44
CA ALA A 70 24.80 -24.28 1.01
C ALA A 70 24.06 -22.97 1.30
N ALA A 71 23.05 -23.03 2.18
CA ALA A 71 22.29 -21.85 2.57
C ALA A 71 23.24 -20.78 3.14
N ILE A 72 23.09 -19.53 2.69
CA ILE A 72 23.88 -18.41 3.21
C ILE A 72 23.43 -18.17 4.66
N PRO A 73 24.36 -18.17 5.64
CA PRO A 73 24.02 -17.95 7.05
C PRO A 73 23.42 -16.55 7.30
N ASP A 74 22.58 -16.43 8.32
CA ASP A 74 21.92 -15.17 8.68
C ASP A 74 22.90 -14.03 8.97
N HIS A 75 24.01 -14.30 9.63
CA HIS A 75 25.01 -13.27 9.94
C HIS A 75 25.71 -12.71 8.68
N GLU A 76 25.83 -13.50 7.62
CA GLU A 76 26.36 -13.03 6.34
C GLU A 76 25.32 -12.17 5.60
N LEU A 77 24.06 -12.60 5.56
CA LEU A 77 22.96 -11.84 4.96
C LEU A 77 22.75 -10.51 5.70
N ALA A 78 22.80 -10.52 7.03
CA ALA A 78 22.63 -9.34 7.87
C ALA A 78 23.64 -8.23 7.55
N ARG A 79 24.85 -8.57 7.06
CA ARG A 79 25.85 -7.57 6.65
C ARG A 79 25.46 -6.75 5.43
N SER A 80 24.51 -7.22 4.62
CA SER A 80 23.97 -6.48 3.48
C SER A 80 22.85 -5.50 3.86
N VAL A 81 22.35 -5.59 5.10
CA VAL A 81 21.21 -4.81 5.59
C VAL A 81 21.69 -3.50 6.19
N VAL A 82 21.01 -2.42 5.88
CA VAL A 82 21.34 -1.07 6.37
C VAL A 82 20.11 -0.40 6.96
N GLN A 83 20.30 0.56 7.86
CA GLN A 83 19.22 1.42 8.32
C GLN A 83 19.15 2.68 7.47
N VAL A 84 17.94 3.07 7.08
CA VAL A 84 17.64 4.27 6.29
C VAL A 84 16.95 5.30 7.17
N LEU A 85 17.51 6.50 7.24
CA LEU A 85 17.04 7.59 8.10
C LEU A 85 16.73 8.84 7.26
N GLY A 86 15.57 9.42 7.45
CA GLY A 86 15.23 10.76 6.97
C GLY A 86 15.44 11.77 8.10
N ILE A 87 16.42 12.65 7.95
CA ILE A 87 16.83 13.64 8.95
C ILE A 87 16.19 14.98 8.63
N ASP A 88 15.54 15.60 9.61
CA ASP A 88 14.96 16.93 9.49
C ASP A 88 15.70 17.91 10.41
N THR A 89 16.24 18.99 9.81
CA THR A 89 16.93 20.07 10.50
C THR A 89 16.17 21.40 10.40
N SER A 90 14.98 21.41 9.84
CA SER A 90 14.20 22.62 9.55
C SER A 90 13.82 23.41 10.81
N ALA A 91 13.71 22.76 11.96
CA ALA A 91 13.41 23.38 13.24
C ALA A 91 14.65 23.99 13.95
N GLY A 92 15.83 23.95 13.33
CA GLY A 92 17.10 24.41 13.91
C GLY A 92 17.79 23.41 14.84
N PHE A 93 17.24 22.20 14.95
CA PHE A 93 17.85 21.03 15.60
C PHE A 93 17.61 19.79 14.74
N GLU A 94 18.47 18.81 14.89
CA GLU A 94 18.38 17.56 14.15
C GLU A 94 17.38 16.59 14.80
N GLN A 95 16.50 16.01 13.98
CA GLN A 95 15.57 14.97 14.41
C GLN A 95 15.43 13.90 13.33
N ILE A 96 15.21 12.65 13.74
CA ILE A 96 14.87 11.55 12.84
C ILE A 96 13.37 11.67 12.54
N ALA A 97 13.05 12.13 11.34
CA ALA A 97 11.66 12.33 10.88
C ALA A 97 11.09 11.10 10.17
N ARG A 98 11.97 10.26 9.61
CA ARG A 98 11.65 9.00 8.94
C ARG A 98 12.71 7.97 9.27
N TYR A 99 12.33 6.70 9.37
CA TYR A 99 13.26 5.60 9.56
C TYR A 99 12.72 4.31 8.97
N GLY A 100 13.62 3.44 8.58
CA GLY A 100 13.31 2.14 8.01
C GLY A 100 14.58 1.34 7.76
N SER A 101 14.43 0.31 6.98
CA SER A 101 15.52 -0.59 6.60
C SER A 101 15.80 -0.50 5.10
N GLY A 102 16.94 -1.03 4.70
CA GLY A 102 17.31 -1.19 3.30
C GLY A 102 18.27 -2.35 3.12
N VAL A 103 18.55 -2.68 1.87
CA VAL A 103 19.52 -3.71 1.52
C VAL A 103 20.37 -3.24 0.35
N VAL A 104 21.69 -3.48 0.41
CA VAL A 104 22.61 -3.16 -0.67
C VAL A 104 22.37 -4.12 -1.84
N VAL A 105 22.03 -3.58 -3.01
CA VAL A 105 21.75 -4.35 -4.23
C VAL A 105 22.78 -4.15 -5.33
N ASP A 106 23.68 -3.17 -5.15
CA ASP A 106 24.82 -2.93 -6.05
C ASP A 106 25.89 -2.12 -5.30
N ALA A 107 26.96 -2.78 -4.91
CA ALA A 107 28.04 -2.16 -4.13
C ALA A 107 28.89 -1.20 -4.99
N GLU A 108 29.13 -1.54 -6.26
CA GLU A 108 29.92 -0.73 -7.18
C GLU A 108 29.22 0.59 -7.53
N GLN A 109 27.92 0.53 -7.80
CA GLN A 109 27.10 1.71 -8.07
C GLN A 109 26.49 2.32 -6.81
N ARG A 110 26.78 1.74 -5.63
CA ARG A 110 26.36 2.23 -4.31
C ARG A 110 24.83 2.31 -4.17
N LEU A 111 24.12 1.28 -4.68
CA LEU A 111 22.66 1.26 -4.70
C LEU A 111 22.10 0.46 -3.52
N ILE A 112 21.11 1.05 -2.87
CA ILE A 112 20.39 0.50 -1.72
C ILE A 112 18.91 0.46 -2.05
N LEU A 113 18.30 -0.72 -1.98
CA LEU A 113 16.86 -0.91 -2.10
C LEU A 113 16.19 -0.59 -0.77
N THR A 114 15.08 0.13 -0.79
CA THR A 114 14.26 0.44 0.40
C THR A 114 12.80 0.69 -0.01
N SER A 115 11.93 0.87 0.98
CA SER A 115 10.55 1.28 0.75
C SER A 115 10.44 2.77 0.45
N TYR A 116 9.61 3.15 -0.55
CA TYR A 116 9.36 4.57 -0.84
C TYR A 116 8.74 5.31 0.35
N ALA A 117 7.95 4.65 1.19
CA ALA A 117 7.36 5.26 2.39
C ALA A 117 8.41 5.80 3.37
N VAL A 118 9.60 5.18 3.44
CA VAL A 118 10.72 5.62 4.28
C VAL A 118 11.35 6.90 3.73
N VAL A 119 11.40 7.03 2.41
CA VAL A 119 12.11 8.11 1.70
C VAL A 119 11.18 9.04 0.91
N ALA A 120 9.87 8.95 1.14
CA ALA A 120 8.91 9.90 0.57
C ALA A 120 9.18 11.31 1.12
N PRO A 121 9.51 12.29 0.24
CA PRO A 121 10.02 13.58 0.71
C PRO A 121 8.96 14.53 1.23
N TYR A 122 7.67 14.17 1.09
CA TYR A 122 6.56 15.06 1.43
C TYR A 122 5.65 14.47 2.50
N ARG A 123 5.08 15.35 3.33
CA ARG A 123 3.95 15.08 4.22
C ARG A 123 2.63 15.23 3.46
N ALA A 124 1.52 14.86 4.09
CA ALA A 124 0.18 14.96 3.49
C ALA A 124 -0.24 16.39 3.12
N ASP A 125 0.29 17.39 3.82
CA ASP A 125 0.08 18.82 3.55
C ASP A 125 1.00 19.38 2.46
N GLY A 126 1.83 18.54 1.85
CA GLY A 126 2.80 18.91 0.83
C GLY A 126 4.12 19.48 1.35
N SER A 127 4.27 19.67 2.66
CA SER A 127 5.54 20.15 3.24
C SER A 127 6.62 19.07 3.17
N ARG A 128 7.90 19.48 3.21
CA ARG A 128 9.02 18.52 3.28
C ARG A 128 8.94 17.70 4.56
N ALA A 129 9.19 16.40 4.43
CA ALA A 129 9.19 15.47 5.55
C ALA A 129 10.56 15.44 6.26
N TYR A 130 11.65 15.68 5.52
CA TYR A 130 13.03 15.65 6.00
C TYR A 130 13.91 16.53 5.09
N THR A 131 15.12 16.86 5.56
CA THR A 131 16.11 17.68 4.81
C THR A 131 17.17 16.83 4.12
N SER A 132 17.49 15.64 4.65
CA SER A 132 18.48 14.71 4.09
C SER A 132 18.11 13.25 4.34
N ILE A 133 18.64 12.35 3.50
CA ILE A 133 18.60 10.90 3.72
C ILE A 133 19.98 10.45 4.14
N GLU A 134 20.04 9.69 5.22
CA GLU A 134 21.27 9.11 5.73
C GLU A 134 21.16 7.59 5.87
N ILE A 135 22.30 6.93 5.67
CA ILE A 135 22.42 5.48 5.78
C ILE A 135 23.32 5.18 6.98
N ALA A 136 22.77 4.40 7.91
CA ALA A 136 23.54 3.84 9.00
C ALA A 136 23.88 2.37 8.72
N ILE A 137 25.11 1.99 8.99
CA ILE A 137 25.67 0.65 8.78
C ILE A 137 26.13 0.05 10.09
N ASN A 138 26.11 -1.29 10.16
CA ASN A 138 26.63 -2.03 11.30
C ASN A 138 27.98 -2.63 10.92
N ASP A 139 29.02 -2.32 11.69
CA ASP A 139 30.33 -3.02 11.60
C ASP A 139 30.17 -4.49 12.02
N ASP A 140 29.33 -4.71 13.04
CA ASP A 140 28.84 -6.02 13.47
C ASP A 140 27.31 -5.99 13.46
N PRO A 141 26.60 -6.92 12.77
CA PRO A 141 25.13 -6.96 12.73
C PRO A 141 24.45 -6.98 14.10
N GLY A 142 25.12 -7.47 15.13
CA GLY A 142 24.62 -7.49 16.52
C GLY A 142 24.80 -6.18 17.28
N ALA A 143 25.54 -5.22 16.73
CA ALA A 143 25.76 -3.89 17.32
C ALA A 143 24.85 -2.84 16.69
N PRO A 144 24.55 -1.72 17.38
CA PRO A 144 23.85 -0.58 16.78
C PRO A 144 24.58 -0.05 15.55
N ALA A 145 23.81 0.35 14.53
CA ALA A 145 24.33 0.93 13.31
C ALA A 145 24.94 2.32 13.57
N THR A 146 25.89 2.72 12.73
CA THR A 146 26.51 4.05 12.76
C THR A 146 26.11 4.84 11.50
N ARG A 147 25.62 6.07 11.65
CA ARG A 147 25.32 6.98 10.53
C ARG A 147 26.61 7.28 9.76
N THR A 148 26.68 6.80 8.53
CA THR A 148 27.95 6.79 7.77
C THR A 148 27.84 7.52 6.45
N PHE A 149 26.73 7.35 5.71
CA PHE A 149 26.62 7.86 4.36
C PHE A 149 25.41 8.76 4.17
N ALA A 150 25.55 9.77 3.30
CA ALA A 150 24.46 10.53 2.73
C ALA A 150 24.00 9.87 1.43
N ALA A 151 22.67 9.90 1.17
CA ALA A 151 22.08 9.27 0.00
C ALA A 151 20.99 10.13 -0.63
N GLU A 152 20.70 9.84 -1.90
CA GLU A 152 19.61 10.43 -2.68
C GLU A 152 18.77 9.33 -3.32
N VAL A 153 17.49 9.63 -3.62
CA VAL A 153 16.64 8.69 -4.37
C VAL A 153 17.09 8.70 -5.83
N ALA A 154 17.61 7.56 -6.30
CA ALA A 154 18.04 7.36 -7.69
C ALA A 154 16.88 6.94 -8.58
N ALA A 155 15.98 6.09 -8.08
CA ALA A 155 14.78 5.67 -8.78
C ALA A 155 13.70 5.27 -7.78
N ALA A 156 12.44 5.43 -8.17
CA ALA A 156 11.33 4.91 -7.38
C ALA A 156 10.17 4.47 -8.27
N ASP A 157 9.37 3.54 -7.73
CA ASP A 157 8.01 3.28 -8.15
C ASP A 157 7.09 3.68 -6.99
N VAL A 158 6.48 4.85 -7.12
CA VAL A 158 5.66 5.45 -6.06
C VAL A 158 4.40 4.61 -5.80
N ASP A 159 3.81 4.07 -6.88
CA ASP A 159 2.60 3.24 -6.81
C ASP A 159 2.86 1.89 -6.12
N MET A 160 4.07 1.32 -6.33
CA MET A 160 4.48 0.07 -5.69
C MET A 160 5.15 0.29 -4.33
N GLY A 161 5.42 1.53 -3.95
CA GLY A 161 6.11 1.83 -2.71
C GLY A 161 7.56 1.35 -2.66
N ILE A 162 8.24 1.29 -3.82
CA ILE A 162 9.62 0.81 -3.96
C ILE A 162 10.53 2.00 -4.27
N ALA A 163 11.68 2.09 -3.61
CA ALA A 163 12.71 3.08 -3.91
C ALA A 163 14.10 2.44 -3.93
N VAL A 164 14.97 3.02 -4.74
CA VAL A 164 16.40 2.71 -4.77
C VAL A 164 17.16 4.01 -4.51
N LEU A 165 18.01 3.99 -3.51
CA LEU A 165 18.89 5.09 -3.14
C LEU A 165 20.25 4.90 -3.77
N ARG A 166 20.93 6.02 -4.04
CA ARG A 166 22.36 6.06 -4.35
C ARG A 166 23.09 6.80 -3.24
N VAL A 167 24.11 6.20 -2.67
CA VAL A 167 25.03 6.87 -1.75
C VAL A 167 25.82 7.91 -2.54
N VAL A 168 25.81 9.15 -2.05
CA VAL A 168 26.44 10.31 -2.72
C VAL A 168 27.62 10.88 -1.94
N GLY A 169 27.75 10.62 -0.64
CA GLY A 169 28.81 11.14 0.19
C GLY A 169 28.85 10.51 1.56
N ARG A 170 29.78 10.95 2.41
CA ARG A 170 29.82 10.63 3.84
C ARG A 170 29.05 11.66 4.65
N VAL A 171 28.47 11.23 5.77
CA VAL A 171 27.84 12.15 6.73
C VAL A 171 28.90 13.04 7.35
N GLY A 172 28.64 14.33 7.46
CA GLY A 172 29.46 15.32 8.13
C GLY A 172 30.41 16.08 7.20
N ASP A 173 31.31 15.42 6.51
CA ASP A 173 32.32 16.06 5.67
C ASP A 173 32.00 16.07 4.17
N GLY A 174 30.98 15.35 3.75
CA GLY A 174 30.60 15.21 2.33
C GLY A 174 31.66 14.51 1.47
N GLY A 175 32.61 13.80 2.10
CA GLY A 175 33.69 13.12 1.41
C GLY A 175 33.19 12.15 0.34
N SER A 176 33.94 12.01 -0.77
CA SER A 176 33.61 11.09 -1.86
C SER A 176 33.61 9.64 -1.38
N VAL A 177 32.69 8.84 -1.91
CA VAL A 177 32.55 7.42 -1.61
C VAL A 177 32.87 6.60 -2.86
N GLY A 178 33.78 5.63 -2.75
CA GLY A 178 34.01 4.61 -3.77
C GLY A 178 32.92 3.54 -3.75
N ALA A 179 33.24 2.33 -4.19
CA ALA A 179 32.37 1.17 -4.00
C ALA A 179 32.09 0.96 -2.50
N LEU A 180 30.91 0.44 -2.17
CA LEU A 180 30.57 0.13 -0.78
C LEU A 180 31.30 -1.13 -0.34
N GLU A 181 31.91 -1.11 0.85
CA GLU A 181 32.52 -2.28 1.49
C GLU A 181 31.46 -3.15 2.19
N ILE A 182 30.25 -3.17 1.67
CA ILE A 182 29.07 -3.88 2.17
C ILE A 182 28.66 -4.92 1.12
N PRO A 183 28.43 -6.19 1.49
CA PRO A 183 27.98 -7.20 0.54
C PRO A 183 26.69 -6.79 -0.17
N ALA A 184 26.67 -6.90 -1.49
CA ALA A 184 25.46 -6.69 -2.26
C ALA A 184 24.72 -8.01 -2.50
N VAL A 185 23.39 -7.96 -2.45
CA VAL A 185 22.54 -9.09 -2.77
C VAL A 185 21.89 -8.91 -4.14
N VAL A 186 21.72 -10.01 -4.86
CA VAL A 186 21.06 -9.99 -6.17
C VAL A 186 19.59 -10.36 -5.99
N PRO A 187 18.64 -9.57 -6.56
CA PRO A 187 17.24 -9.94 -6.54
C PRO A 187 17.01 -11.28 -7.24
N GLY A 188 16.37 -12.21 -6.53
CA GLY A 188 15.95 -13.50 -7.05
C GLY A 188 14.57 -13.43 -7.69
N GLN A 189 14.19 -14.54 -8.32
CA GLN A 189 12.83 -14.69 -8.87
C GLN A 189 11.86 -15.08 -7.76
N ALA A 190 10.75 -14.36 -7.66
CA ALA A 190 9.70 -14.65 -6.68
C ALA A 190 8.62 -15.62 -7.22
N THR A 191 8.80 -16.18 -8.43
CA THR A 191 7.79 -17.03 -9.09
C THR A 191 7.50 -18.34 -8.35
N GLY A 192 8.47 -18.86 -7.58
CA GLY A 192 8.31 -20.07 -6.75
C GLY A 192 7.77 -19.82 -5.35
N ILE A 193 7.52 -18.56 -4.97
CA ILE A 193 7.07 -18.21 -3.63
C ILE A 193 5.54 -18.31 -3.57
N ASN A 194 5.06 -19.34 -2.88
CA ASN A 194 3.64 -19.62 -2.69
C ASN A 194 3.31 -19.78 -1.20
N THR A 195 2.04 -19.92 -0.87
CA THR A 195 1.58 -20.21 0.49
C THR A 195 2.31 -21.43 1.07
N GLY A 196 2.79 -21.31 2.30
CA GLY A 196 3.57 -22.33 3.00
C GLY A 196 5.09 -22.21 2.82
N VAL A 197 5.59 -21.32 1.94
CA VAL A 197 7.03 -21.10 1.77
C VAL A 197 7.60 -20.29 2.93
N PRO A 198 8.65 -20.80 3.63
CA PRO A 198 9.30 -20.08 4.70
C PRO A 198 10.24 -18.99 4.15
N LEU A 199 10.23 -17.84 4.81
CA LEU A 199 11.06 -16.67 4.52
C LEU A 199 11.86 -16.26 5.75
N ARG A 200 13.03 -15.64 5.53
CA ARG A 200 13.84 -14.96 6.54
C ARG A 200 13.76 -13.46 6.28
N LEU A 201 13.21 -12.72 7.24
CA LEU A 201 12.96 -11.29 7.14
C LEU A 201 13.98 -10.55 7.97
N PHE A 202 14.70 -9.60 7.36
CA PHE A 202 15.74 -8.83 8.03
C PHE A 202 15.34 -7.36 8.11
N SER A 203 15.59 -6.75 9.26
CA SER A 203 15.24 -5.34 9.47
C SER A 203 16.01 -4.73 10.64
N HIS A 204 16.05 -3.40 10.67
CA HIS A 204 16.33 -2.65 11.88
C HIS A 204 15.02 -2.40 12.62
N ALA A 205 14.94 -2.86 13.88
CA ALA A 205 13.73 -2.72 14.69
C ALA A 205 13.59 -1.33 15.30
N GLY A 206 14.66 -0.53 15.30
CA GLY A 206 14.74 0.78 15.93
C GLY A 206 13.77 1.81 15.39
N GLY A 207 13.49 2.79 16.21
CA GLY A 207 12.58 3.88 15.94
C GLY A 207 13.30 5.23 15.82
N SER A 208 12.58 6.30 16.19
CA SER A 208 13.10 7.67 16.19
C SER A 208 14.20 7.94 17.23
N GLU A 209 14.49 6.99 18.12
CA GLU A 209 15.53 7.15 19.17
C GLU A 209 16.95 6.97 18.66
N GLY A 210 17.14 6.40 17.46
CA GLY A 210 18.46 6.26 16.84
C GLY A 210 18.65 4.94 16.10
N PRO A 211 19.88 4.72 15.59
CA PRO A 211 20.26 3.48 14.92
C PRO A 211 20.23 2.26 15.85
N ASP A 212 19.87 1.10 15.32
CA ASP A 212 19.69 -0.15 16.05
C ASP A 212 20.42 -1.32 15.35
N ALA A 213 20.48 -2.47 16.03
CA ALA A 213 21.02 -3.71 15.47
C ALA A 213 20.07 -4.34 14.44
N VAL A 214 20.61 -5.23 13.61
CA VAL A 214 19.81 -6.00 12.65
C VAL A 214 19.02 -7.09 13.39
N SER A 215 17.72 -7.13 13.15
CA SER A 215 16.80 -8.17 13.63
C SER A 215 16.46 -9.15 12.52
N VAL A 216 16.36 -10.43 12.87
CA VAL A 216 15.94 -11.51 11.95
C VAL A 216 14.61 -12.10 12.45
N THR A 217 13.65 -12.18 11.57
CA THR A 217 12.33 -12.77 11.86
C THR A 217 12.05 -13.88 10.84
N ASN A 218 11.78 -15.09 11.31
CA ASN A 218 11.32 -16.18 10.46
C ASN A 218 9.80 -16.04 10.27
N ALA A 219 9.36 -16.21 9.03
CA ALA A 219 7.96 -16.10 8.66
C ALA A 219 7.60 -17.11 7.58
N THR A 220 6.30 -17.38 7.44
CA THR A 220 5.76 -18.22 6.37
C THR A 220 4.80 -17.40 5.51
N VAL A 221 4.85 -17.59 4.22
CA VAL A 221 3.86 -16.99 3.31
C VAL A 221 2.50 -17.61 3.58
N THR A 222 1.52 -16.81 3.94
CA THR A 222 0.14 -17.24 4.24
C THR A 222 -0.83 -17.00 3.09
N GLY A 223 -0.43 -16.25 2.05
CA GLY A 223 -1.25 -15.97 0.88
C GLY A 223 -0.68 -14.87 0.02
N GLN A 224 -1.46 -14.48 -0.97
CA GLN A 224 -1.14 -13.40 -1.92
C GLN A 224 -2.18 -12.29 -1.82
N ARG A 225 -1.83 -11.11 -2.31
CA ARG A 225 -2.73 -9.97 -2.43
C ARG A 225 -2.39 -9.15 -3.67
N GLY A 226 -3.41 -8.50 -4.26
CA GLY A 226 -3.26 -7.49 -5.31
C GLY A 226 -3.46 -6.07 -4.79
N GLU A 227 -3.37 -5.12 -5.69
CA GLU A 227 -3.69 -3.72 -5.46
C GLU A 227 -4.60 -3.16 -6.55
N ALA A 228 -5.41 -2.18 -6.19
CA ALA A 228 -6.27 -1.48 -7.12
C ALA A 228 -5.47 -0.95 -8.32
N GLY A 229 -5.96 -1.18 -9.52
CA GLY A 229 -5.33 -0.71 -10.75
C GLY A 229 -4.08 -1.51 -11.17
N GLN A 230 -3.77 -2.65 -10.54
CA GLN A 230 -2.68 -3.55 -10.92
C GLN A 230 -3.20 -4.88 -11.46
N THR A 231 -2.34 -5.55 -12.23
CA THR A 231 -2.57 -6.91 -12.73
C THR A 231 -1.59 -7.85 -12.04
N GLY A 232 -2.08 -9.00 -11.62
CA GLY A 232 -1.31 -9.98 -10.87
C GLY A 232 -1.13 -9.63 -9.39
N ARG A 233 -0.40 -10.50 -8.68
CA ARG A 233 -0.09 -10.28 -7.27
C ARG A 233 0.91 -9.15 -7.09
N THR A 234 0.70 -8.34 -6.08
CA THR A 234 1.61 -7.26 -5.70
C THR A 234 2.18 -7.44 -4.30
N TRP A 235 1.65 -8.40 -3.52
CA TRP A 235 2.06 -8.71 -2.16
C TRP A 235 2.08 -10.21 -1.88
N PHE A 236 3.02 -10.61 -1.01
CA PHE A 236 2.88 -11.81 -0.18
C PHE A 236 2.43 -11.38 1.21
N LYS A 237 1.42 -12.06 1.75
CA LYS A 237 1.04 -12.01 3.16
C LYS A 237 1.94 -12.98 3.94
N VAL A 238 2.45 -12.59 5.10
CA VAL A 238 3.28 -13.44 5.95
C VAL A 238 2.74 -13.45 7.39
N ASP A 239 2.97 -14.53 8.12
CA ASP A 239 2.51 -14.75 9.49
C ASP A 239 3.35 -14.06 10.57
N ALA A 240 4.18 -13.09 10.17
CA ALA A 240 5.03 -12.34 11.08
C ALA A 240 4.48 -10.95 11.38
N ARG A 241 4.67 -10.50 12.61
CA ARG A 241 4.53 -9.10 12.99
C ARG A 241 5.82 -8.37 12.70
N LEU A 242 5.75 -7.26 11.99
CA LEU A 242 6.92 -6.48 11.62
C LEU A 242 7.12 -5.30 12.59
N PRO A 243 8.35 -5.06 13.06
CA PRO A 243 8.65 -3.89 13.88
C PRO A 243 8.54 -2.58 13.08
N ALA A 244 8.50 -1.45 13.79
CA ALA A 244 8.33 -0.13 13.19
C ALA A 244 9.37 0.20 12.11
N GLY A 245 10.62 -0.19 12.29
CA GLY A 245 11.71 0.06 11.33
C GLY A 245 11.84 -0.98 10.20
N ALA A 246 10.93 -1.95 10.09
CA ALA A 246 11.09 -3.06 9.14
C ALA A 246 10.87 -2.66 7.67
N SER A 247 10.15 -1.57 7.40
CA SER A 247 9.84 -1.15 6.04
C SER A 247 11.11 -0.90 5.22
N GLY A 248 11.23 -1.55 4.07
CA GLY A 248 12.41 -1.52 3.19
C GLY A 248 13.42 -2.64 3.42
N GLY A 249 13.29 -3.41 4.50
CA GLY A 249 14.17 -4.55 4.78
C GLY A 249 13.98 -5.72 3.79
N PRO A 250 15.00 -6.56 3.58
CA PRO A 250 14.94 -7.67 2.66
C PRO A 250 14.18 -8.88 3.21
N ALA A 251 13.51 -9.60 2.31
CA ALA A 251 12.99 -10.94 2.54
C ALA A 251 13.79 -11.94 1.70
N PHE A 252 14.42 -12.89 2.36
CA PHE A 252 15.20 -13.96 1.72
C PHE A 252 14.48 -15.30 1.82
N ASP A 253 14.66 -16.14 0.83
CA ASP A 253 14.30 -17.54 0.91
C ASP A 253 15.32 -18.33 1.76
N GLN A 254 15.12 -19.63 1.88
CA GLN A 254 16.00 -20.49 2.67
C GLN A 254 17.42 -20.63 2.06
N SER A 255 17.59 -20.37 0.76
CA SER A 255 18.91 -20.37 0.11
C SER A 255 19.70 -19.08 0.35
N GLY A 256 19.03 -17.97 0.72
CA GLY A 256 19.61 -16.64 0.84
C GLY A 256 19.38 -15.76 -0.40
N ALA A 257 18.53 -16.19 -1.34
CA ALA A 257 18.13 -15.34 -2.45
C ALA A 257 17.15 -14.27 -1.98
N LEU A 258 17.34 -13.01 -2.41
CA LEU A 258 16.43 -11.90 -2.14
C LEU A 258 15.14 -12.09 -2.96
N VAL A 259 14.06 -12.55 -2.32
CA VAL A 259 12.78 -12.82 -2.98
C VAL A 259 11.74 -11.74 -2.77
N GLY A 260 12.04 -10.75 -1.95
CA GLY A 260 11.14 -9.62 -1.75
C GLY A 260 11.71 -8.57 -0.81
N MET A 261 10.90 -7.54 -0.58
CA MET A 261 11.19 -6.43 0.31
C MET A 261 10.01 -6.24 1.27
N LEU A 262 10.31 -6.09 2.54
CA LEU A 262 9.33 -5.72 3.56
C LEU A 262 8.76 -4.34 3.21
N ALA A 263 7.49 -4.27 3.05
CA ALA A 263 6.83 -3.01 2.83
C ALA A 263 5.58 -2.95 3.70
N GLN A 264 5.29 -1.77 4.16
CA GLN A 264 4.10 -1.50 4.92
C GLN A 264 3.14 -0.72 4.01
N GLU A 265 1.90 -1.16 3.95
CA GLU A 265 0.84 -0.33 3.42
C GLU A 265 0.74 0.90 4.35
N MET A 266 0.79 2.10 3.79
CA MET A 266 1.10 3.35 4.49
C MET A 266 0.23 3.63 5.75
N TYR A 267 -0.88 2.94 5.94
CA TYR A 267 -1.84 3.18 7.02
C TYR A 267 -2.28 1.93 7.77
N VAL A 268 -1.73 0.76 7.44
CA VAL A 268 -1.97 -0.46 8.24
C VAL A 268 -1.19 -0.33 9.54
N PRO A 269 -1.81 -0.50 10.72
CA PRO A 269 -1.11 -0.45 11.99
C PRO A 269 0.06 -1.42 12.01
N LEU A 270 1.20 -0.93 12.50
CA LEU A 270 2.41 -1.74 12.66
C LEU A 270 2.10 -2.99 13.46
N GLY A 271 2.52 -4.13 12.94
CA GLY A 271 2.49 -5.40 13.65
C GLY A 271 1.24 -6.25 13.46
N GLU A 272 0.25 -5.84 12.69
CA GLU A 272 -0.95 -6.68 12.50
C GLU A 272 -0.83 -7.66 11.33
N VAL A 273 -0.25 -7.23 10.20
CA VAL A 273 -0.03 -8.11 9.03
C VAL A 273 1.33 -7.83 8.41
N GLY A 274 2.19 -8.82 8.33
CA GLY A 274 3.42 -8.73 7.57
C GLY A 274 3.14 -8.79 6.07
N GLN A 275 3.72 -7.86 5.31
CA GLN A 275 3.58 -7.79 3.86
C GLN A 275 4.96 -7.66 3.21
N VAL A 276 5.15 -8.40 2.11
CA VAL A 276 6.39 -8.43 1.34
C VAL A 276 6.09 -8.11 -0.11
N ARG A 277 6.78 -7.11 -0.67
CA ARG A 277 6.79 -6.85 -2.11
C ARG A 277 7.58 -7.95 -2.81
N PRO A 278 6.99 -8.67 -3.79
CA PRO A 278 7.70 -9.70 -4.55
C PRO A 278 8.92 -9.18 -5.31
N GLY A 279 9.97 -9.98 -5.39
CA GLY A 279 11.25 -9.65 -6.02
C GLY A 279 11.15 -9.28 -7.50
N ASP A 280 10.19 -9.85 -8.22
CA ASP A 280 9.91 -9.53 -9.63
C ASP A 280 9.43 -8.07 -9.84
N LEU A 281 8.87 -7.43 -8.80
CA LEU A 281 8.50 -6.02 -8.84
C LEU A 281 9.67 -5.08 -8.49
N LEU A 282 10.70 -5.58 -7.83
CA LEU A 282 11.87 -4.80 -7.41
C LEU A 282 12.85 -4.58 -8.55
N ALA A 283 13.10 -5.61 -9.36
CA ALA A 283 14.11 -5.60 -10.42
C ALA A 283 13.98 -4.42 -11.40
N PRO A 284 12.80 -4.07 -11.94
CA PRO A 284 12.66 -2.93 -12.85
C PRO A 284 13.05 -1.58 -12.23
N VAL A 285 12.88 -1.41 -10.90
CA VAL A 285 13.26 -0.17 -10.20
C VAL A 285 14.76 -0.10 -10.01
N ILE A 286 15.39 -1.24 -9.66
CA ILE A 286 16.85 -1.37 -9.53
C ILE A 286 17.53 -1.10 -10.88
N ASP A 287 17.01 -1.65 -11.97
CA ASP A 287 17.57 -1.46 -13.31
C ASP A 287 17.46 0.00 -13.78
N ARG A 288 16.36 0.69 -13.46
CA ARG A 288 16.26 2.14 -13.69
C ARG A 288 17.32 2.92 -12.91
N ALA A 289 17.56 2.57 -11.64
CA ALA A 289 18.61 3.23 -10.85
C ALA A 289 20.01 2.97 -11.41
N ARG A 290 20.28 1.78 -11.93
CA ARG A 290 21.56 1.45 -12.58
C ARG A 290 21.80 2.23 -13.87
N SER A 291 20.75 2.44 -14.66
CA SER A 291 20.82 3.07 -15.97
C SER A 291 20.77 4.61 -15.94
N SER A 292 20.41 5.23 -14.82
CA SER A 292 20.25 6.67 -14.69
C SER A 292 21.18 7.25 -13.65
N SER A 293 21.82 8.38 -14.00
CA SER A 293 22.52 9.25 -13.04
C SER A 293 21.66 10.43 -12.56
N ALA A 294 20.44 10.58 -13.10
CA ALA A 294 19.54 11.65 -12.71
C ALA A 294 18.92 11.42 -11.34
N THR A 295 18.75 12.46 -10.57
CA THR A 295 18.00 12.44 -9.31
C THR A 295 16.51 12.20 -9.61
N PHE A 296 15.85 11.41 -8.79
CA PHE A 296 14.43 11.12 -8.93
C PHE A 296 13.59 12.34 -8.53
N ASN A 297 12.75 12.81 -9.45
CA ASN A 297 11.81 13.90 -9.20
C ASN A 297 10.55 13.35 -8.51
N ALA A 298 10.51 13.45 -7.19
CA ALA A 298 9.37 12.95 -6.43
C ALA A 298 8.08 13.72 -6.78
N PRO A 299 6.95 13.01 -7.01
CA PRO A 299 5.68 13.66 -7.29
C PRO A 299 5.08 14.26 -6.02
N LEU A 300 4.63 15.51 -6.10
CA LEU A 300 3.87 16.19 -5.07
C LEU A 300 2.41 16.25 -5.50
N TYR A 301 1.54 15.49 -4.83
CA TYR A 301 0.12 15.39 -5.18
C TYR A 301 -0.72 14.98 -3.97
N ARG A 302 -2.03 15.04 -4.15
CA ARG A 302 -2.97 14.52 -3.17
C ARG A 302 -2.67 13.03 -2.90
N GLY A 303 -1.98 12.79 -1.79
CA GLY A 303 -1.73 11.44 -1.30
C GLY A 303 -2.97 10.81 -0.67
N ILE A 304 -2.84 9.55 -0.28
CA ILE A 304 -3.82 8.90 0.59
C ILE A 304 -3.75 9.61 1.95
N THR A 305 -4.82 10.29 2.34
CA THR A 305 -4.92 10.96 3.63
C THR A 305 -5.84 10.17 4.55
N VAL A 306 -5.38 9.94 5.78
CA VAL A 306 -6.28 9.45 6.83
C VAL A 306 -7.25 10.59 7.16
N ALA A 307 -8.54 10.31 7.15
CA ALA A 307 -9.53 11.31 7.53
C ALA A 307 -9.34 11.75 9.00
N PRO A 308 -9.84 12.94 9.39
CA PRO A 308 -9.68 13.47 10.75
C PRO A 308 -10.15 12.54 11.86
N ASP A 309 -11.11 11.67 11.55
CA ASP A 309 -11.62 10.64 12.47
C ASP A 309 -10.71 9.40 12.58
N GLY A 310 -9.56 9.41 11.91
CA GLY A 310 -8.59 8.31 11.94
C GLY A 310 -8.98 7.08 11.12
N ILE A 311 -10.11 7.10 10.40
CA ILE A 311 -10.57 5.97 9.60
C ILE A 311 -9.94 6.03 8.20
N TRP A 312 -9.27 4.96 7.82
CA TRP A 312 -8.72 4.77 6.50
C TRP A 312 -9.25 3.48 5.85
N VAL A 313 -9.47 3.52 4.55
CA VAL A 313 -9.90 2.38 3.74
C VAL A 313 -8.99 2.28 2.52
N SER A 314 -8.40 1.10 2.29
CA SER A 314 -7.63 0.87 1.07
C SER A 314 -8.56 0.86 -0.14
N ARG A 315 -8.02 1.19 -1.32
CA ARG A 315 -8.78 1.09 -2.56
C ARG A 315 -9.05 -0.37 -2.89
N PRO A 316 -10.29 -0.74 -3.25
CA PRO A 316 -10.61 -2.10 -3.62
C PRO A 316 -9.77 -2.60 -4.79
N ALA A 317 -9.14 -3.77 -4.63
CA ALA A 317 -8.50 -4.53 -5.68
C ALA A 317 -9.47 -5.57 -6.21
N PHE A 318 -9.44 -5.84 -7.51
CA PHE A 318 -10.36 -6.79 -8.16
C PHE A 318 -9.64 -8.03 -8.65
N ALA A 319 -10.35 -9.16 -8.63
CA ALA A 319 -9.82 -10.44 -9.09
C ALA A 319 -10.89 -11.24 -9.85
N GLY A 320 -10.42 -12.04 -10.81
CA GLY A 320 -11.29 -12.91 -11.62
C GLY A 320 -11.58 -14.26 -10.98
N ASN A 321 -10.81 -14.64 -9.97
CA ASN A 321 -10.88 -15.96 -9.34
C ASN A 321 -10.54 -15.88 -7.85
N ALA A 322 -10.90 -16.93 -7.10
CA ALA A 322 -10.57 -17.05 -5.68
C ALA A 322 -10.48 -18.51 -5.26
N VAL A 323 -9.71 -18.77 -4.20
CA VAL A 323 -9.62 -20.07 -3.53
C VAL A 323 -9.94 -19.86 -2.05
N ASP A 324 -10.87 -20.65 -1.53
CA ASP A 324 -11.15 -20.65 -0.11
C ASP A 324 -10.05 -21.43 0.63
N SER A 325 -9.47 -20.82 1.66
CA SER A 325 -8.42 -21.37 2.51
C SER A 325 -8.84 -21.37 3.98
N THR A 326 -8.11 -22.06 4.84
CA THR A 326 -8.37 -22.06 6.29
C THR A 326 -8.20 -20.69 6.94
N GLY A 327 -7.48 -19.77 6.28
CA GLY A 327 -7.27 -18.38 6.72
C GLY A 327 -8.21 -17.36 6.10
N GLY A 328 -9.21 -17.82 5.31
CA GLY A 328 -10.14 -16.97 4.57
C GLY A 328 -10.11 -17.25 3.08
N ARG A 329 -10.48 -16.25 2.28
CA ARG A 329 -10.48 -16.34 0.82
C ARG A 329 -9.23 -15.67 0.26
N ASP A 330 -8.42 -16.41 -0.50
CA ASP A 330 -7.31 -15.87 -1.27
C ASP A 330 -7.79 -15.56 -2.68
N LEU A 331 -7.70 -14.29 -3.09
CA LEU A 331 -8.06 -13.87 -4.42
C LEU A 331 -6.92 -14.17 -5.40
N LEU A 332 -7.27 -14.55 -6.61
CA LEU A 332 -6.37 -14.89 -7.69
C LEU A 332 -6.74 -14.12 -8.97
N ASP A 333 -5.77 -14.01 -9.88
CA ASP A 333 -6.00 -13.36 -11.17
C ASP A 333 -6.43 -11.88 -11.01
N TYR A 334 -5.68 -11.14 -10.18
CA TYR A 334 -5.92 -9.71 -10.00
C TYR A 334 -5.80 -8.95 -11.31
N GLY A 335 -6.69 -7.99 -11.51
CA GLY A 335 -6.72 -7.20 -12.73
C GLY A 335 -7.64 -5.99 -12.68
N THR A 336 -7.51 -5.17 -13.71
CA THR A 336 -8.37 -3.99 -13.95
C THR A 336 -9.32 -4.21 -15.13
N ARG A 337 -9.16 -5.33 -15.84
CA ARG A 337 -9.98 -5.72 -17.00
C ARG A 337 -10.19 -7.23 -16.98
N PHE A 338 -11.42 -7.63 -17.19
CA PHE A 338 -11.80 -9.04 -17.29
C PHE A 338 -12.63 -9.28 -18.55
N ASN A 339 -12.62 -10.52 -19.03
CA ASN A 339 -13.39 -10.92 -20.18
C ASN A 339 -14.90 -10.89 -19.88
N GLU A 340 -15.70 -10.75 -20.94
CA GLU A 340 -17.15 -10.96 -20.89
C GLU A 340 -17.47 -12.39 -20.45
N GLY A 341 -18.59 -12.55 -19.72
CA GLY A 341 -19.01 -13.86 -19.19
C GLY A 341 -18.38 -14.22 -17.85
N LEU A 342 -17.71 -13.29 -17.18
CA LEU A 342 -17.21 -13.48 -15.82
C LEU A 342 -18.37 -13.85 -14.88
N ALA A 343 -18.35 -15.03 -14.26
CA ALA A 343 -19.41 -15.52 -13.40
C ALA A 343 -19.52 -14.74 -12.08
N ALA A 344 -18.37 -14.36 -11.52
CA ALA A 344 -18.25 -13.54 -10.32
C ALA A 344 -17.05 -12.59 -10.44
N LEU A 345 -17.18 -11.39 -9.93
CA LEU A 345 -16.10 -10.44 -9.74
C LEU A 345 -15.78 -10.40 -8.26
N TYR A 346 -14.58 -10.81 -7.91
CA TYR A 346 -14.06 -10.77 -6.54
C TYR A 346 -13.39 -9.43 -6.28
N TYR A 347 -13.42 -8.99 -5.02
CA TYR A 347 -12.76 -7.77 -4.61
C TYR A 347 -12.31 -7.87 -3.15
N GLU A 348 -11.27 -7.10 -2.82
CA GLU A 348 -10.80 -6.99 -1.45
C GLU A 348 -10.32 -5.57 -1.14
N TYR A 349 -10.49 -5.16 0.12
CA TYR A 349 -9.98 -3.91 0.66
C TYR A 349 -9.80 -4.02 2.18
N SER A 350 -8.94 -3.15 2.74
CA SER A 350 -8.69 -3.07 4.17
C SER A 350 -9.40 -1.86 4.78
N ILE A 351 -9.90 -2.02 6.00
CA ILE A 351 -10.37 -0.92 6.85
C ILE A 351 -9.44 -0.82 8.06
N VAL A 352 -9.03 0.40 8.40
CA VAL A 352 -8.16 0.71 9.53
C VAL A 352 -8.79 1.82 10.35
N GLY A 353 -8.73 1.70 11.67
CA GLY A 353 -9.18 2.73 12.62
C GLY A 353 -10.70 2.88 12.75
N ALA A 354 -11.51 2.09 12.07
CA ALA A 354 -12.95 2.11 12.26
C ALA A 354 -13.32 1.52 13.62
N PRO A 355 -14.13 2.21 14.43
CA PRO A 355 -14.60 1.67 15.70
C PRO A 355 -15.61 0.54 15.46
N THR A 356 -15.65 -0.44 16.36
CA THR A 356 -16.72 -1.43 16.39
C THR A 356 -18.08 -0.75 16.45
N GLY A 357 -19.00 -1.15 15.59
CA GLY A 357 -20.32 -0.51 15.43
C GLY A 357 -20.40 0.53 14.32
N ALA A 358 -19.29 0.85 13.65
CA ALA A 358 -19.32 1.74 12.48
C ALA A 358 -20.17 1.13 11.35
N SER A 359 -20.95 1.96 10.66
CA SER A 359 -21.67 1.51 9.45
C SER A 359 -20.72 1.49 8.27
N VAL A 360 -20.71 0.39 7.53
CA VAL A 360 -19.97 0.25 6.26
C VAL A 360 -20.99 0.02 5.16
N GLU A 361 -20.86 0.76 4.05
CA GLU A 361 -21.71 0.60 2.87
C GLU A 361 -20.82 0.40 1.65
N GLU A 362 -21.16 -0.57 0.81
CA GLU A 362 -20.57 -0.83 -0.48
C GLU A 362 -21.58 -0.48 -1.56
N ARG A 363 -21.30 0.56 -2.35
CA ARG A 363 -22.19 1.02 -3.42
C ARG A 363 -21.59 0.66 -4.78
N TRP A 364 -22.27 -0.18 -5.51
CA TRP A 364 -21.86 -0.63 -6.83
C TRP A 364 -22.54 0.15 -7.94
N TYR A 365 -21.77 0.49 -8.96
CA TYR A 365 -22.26 1.23 -10.13
C TYR A 365 -21.83 0.51 -11.40
N LEU A 366 -22.72 0.48 -12.41
CA LEU A 366 -22.43 0.11 -13.79
C LEU A 366 -22.69 1.32 -14.67
N GLU A 367 -21.69 1.77 -15.44
CA GLU A 367 -21.76 2.97 -16.29
C GLU A 367 -22.35 4.18 -15.52
N SER A 368 -21.90 4.37 -14.27
CA SER A 368 -22.38 5.40 -13.33
C SER A 368 -23.80 5.23 -12.79
N VAL A 369 -24.53 4.17 -13.14
CA VAL A 369 -25.86 3.85 -12.61
C VAL A 369 -25.71 2.94 -11.39
N LEU A 370 -26.29 3.37 -10.25
CA LEU A 370 -26.27 2.59 -9.00
C LEU A 370 -26.99 1.25 -9.19
N GLN A 371 -26.38 0.19 -8.70
CA GLN A 371 -26.89 -1.17 -8.73
C GLN A 371 -27.31 -1.57 -7.31
N ASP A 372 -28.53 -1.18 -6.90
CA ASP A 372 -29.03 -1.38 -5.54
C ASP A 372 -29.00 -2.86 -5.10
N SER A 373 -29.30 -3.79 -6.02
CA SER A 373 -29.33 -5.22 -5.74
C SER A 373 -27.95 -5.84 -5.48
N LEU A 374 -26.88 -5.16 -5.85
CA LEU A 374 -25.49 -5.58 -5.65
C LEU A 374 -24.78 -4.76 -4.57
N SER A 375 -25.40 -3.64 -4.17
CA SER A 375 -24.91 -2.80 -3.08
C SER A 375 -25.28 -3.42 -1.73
N SER A 376 -24.40 -3.27 -0.75
CA SER A 376 -24.53 -3.87 0.58
C SER A 376 -24.28 -2.89 1.70
N SER A 377 -24.76 -3.21 2.89
CA SER A 377 -24.41 -2.50 4.11
C SER A 377 -24.26 -3.48 5.27
N PHE A 378 -23.28 -3.24 6.13
CA PHE A 378 -23.06 -4.05 7.32
C PHE A 378 -22.48 -3.19 8.46
N VAL A 379 -22.49 -3.75 9.66
CA VAL A 379 -21.90 -3.12 10.84
C VAL A 379 -20.51 -3.71 11.04
N TRP A 380 -19.52 -2.83 11.20
CA TRP A 380 -18.14 -3.21 11.47
C TRP A 380 -18.03 -3.85 12.86
N ASP A 381 -17.57 -5.08 12.94
CA ASP A 381 -17.50 -5.86 14.18
C ASP A 381 -16.08 -6.05 14.71
N GLN A 382 -15.07 -5.57 13.98
CA GLN A 382 -13.67 -5.67 14.35
C GLN A 382 -13.18 -4.38 15.01
N SER A 383 -12.06 -4.45 15.70
CA SER A 383 -11.35 -3.30 16.24
C SER A 383 -9.99 -3.15 15.55
N GLY A 384 -9.65 -1.92 15.17
CA GLY A 384 -8.35 -1.60 14.56
C GLY A 384 -8.28 -1.89 13.07
N TYR A 385 -7.91 -3.09 12.67
CA TYR A 385 -7.69 -3.50 11.27
C TYR A 385 -8.59 -4.66 10.89
N GLY A 386 -9.09 -4.65 9.66
CA GLY A 386 -9.73 -5.81 9.04
C GLY A 386 -9.64 -5.80 7.52
N LEU A 387 -9.55 -6.97 6.94
CA LEU A 387 -9.57 -7.22 5.50
C LEU A 387 -10.96 -7.74 5.12
N ILE A 388 -11.61 -7.05 4.19
CA ILE A 388 -12.84 -7.51 3.55
C ILE A 388 -12.45 -8.17 2.23
N SER A 389 -12.91 -9.39 2.01
CA SER A 389 -12.77 -10.12 0.76
C SER A 389 -14.11 -10.72 0.39
N ASP A 390 -14.75 -10.21 -0.67
CA ASP A 390 -16.08 -10.62 -1.09
C ASP A 390 -16.21 -10.64 -2.63
N ARG A 391 -17.41 -10.83 -3.14
CA ARG A 391 -17.71 -10.90 -4.57
C ARG A 391 -19.09 -10.34 -4.90
N ILE A 392 -19.21 -9.78 -6.09
CA ILE A 392 -20.51 -9.67 -6.77
C ILE A 392 -20.64 -10.80 -7.78
N GLN A 393 -21.84 -11.31 -7.95
CA GLN A 393 -22.13 -12.36 -8.93
C GLN A 393 -23.44 -12.07 -9.65
N SER A 394 -23.52 -12.48 -10.89
CA SER A 394 -24.77 -12.40 -11.64
C SER A 394 -25.72 -13.46 -11.16
N PRO A 395 -27.01 -13.14 -10.96
CA PRO A 395 -28.03 -14.14 -10.63
C PRO A 395 -28.36 -15.11 -11.79
N GLY A 396 -27.77 -14.95 -12.97
CA GLY A 396 -28.04 -15.74 -14.17
C GLY A 396 -26.79 -16.26 -14.87
N ALA A 397 -26.98 -17.16 -15.83
CA ALA A 397 -25.91 -17.77 -16.62
C ALA A 397 -25.13 -16.80 -17.53
N ALA A 398 -25.64 -15.59 -17.72
CA ALA A 398 -25.00 -14.59 -18.59
C ALA A 398 -23.72 -13.96 -18.00
N GLY A 399 -23.44 -14.21 -16.72
CA GLY A 399 -22.31 -13.62 -16.01
C GLY A 399 -22.52 -12.14 -15.65
N ILE A 400 -21.47 -11.52 -15.14
CA ILE A 400 -21.48 -10.08 -14.81
C ILE A 400 -21.63 -9.26 -16.11
N PRO A 401 -22.57 -8.31 -16.18
CA PRO A 401 -22.75 -7.48 -17.35
C PRO A 401 -21.48 -6.74 -17.77
N ARG A 402 -21.28 -6.62 -19.09
CA ARG A 402 -20.16 -5.84 -19.65
C ARG A 402 -20.32 -4.36 -19.32
N GLY A 403 -19.19 -3.67 -19.16
CA GLY A 403 -19.15 -2.22 -18.94
C GLY A 403 -18.11 -1.82 -17.91
N LEU A 404 -18.10 -0.53 -17.58
CA LEU A 404 -17.28 0.03 -16.52
C LEU A 404 -18.00 -0.11 -15.18
N TRP A 405 -17.50 -0.97 -14.35
CA TRP A 405 -17.98 -1.16 -12.99
C TRP A 405 -17.17 -0.31 -12.02
N ARG A 406 -17.82 0.21 -10.98
CA ARG A 406 -17.18 0.96 -9.90
C ARG A 406 -17.81 0.58 -8.57
N VAL A 407 -16.95 0.39 -7.56
CA VAL A 407 -17.37 0.26 -6.16
C VAL A 407 -16.93 1.50 -5.38
N GLU A 408 -17.78 1.97 -4.50
CA GLU A 408 -17.49 2.96 -3.48
C GLU A 408 -17.66 2.35 -2.10
N VAL A 409 -16.67 2.53 -1.23
CA VAL A 409 -16.74 2.10 0.17
C VAL A 409 -16.97 3.34 1.04
N TRP A 410 -18.06 3.31 1.79
CA TRP A 410 -18.48 4.36 2.69
C TRP A 410 -18.40 3.87 4.14
N VAL A 411 -17.88 4.68 5.05
CA VAL A 411 -17.85 4.38 6.48
C VAL A 411 -18.45 5.57 7.23
N ASN A 412 -19.43 5.30 8.08
CA ASN A 412 -20.21 6.31 8.81
C ASN A 412 -20.75 7.43 7.92
N GLY A 413 -21.28 7.07 6.72
CA GLY A 413 -21.87 8.01 5.76
C GLY A 413 -20.86 8.85 4.96
N ALA A 414 -19.55 8.63 5.12
CA ALA A 414 -18.50 9.28 4.35
C ALA A 414 -17.83 8.30 3.37
N ARG A 415 -17.69 8.68 2.09
CA ARG A 415 -16.95 7.88 1.10
C ARG A 415 -15.46 7.89 1.47
N ARG A 416 -14.89 6.70 1.67
CA ARG A 416 -13.49 6.50 2.06
C ARG A 416 -12.61 6.01 0.91
N ALA A 417 -13.17 5.14 0.06
CA ALA A 417 -12.43 4.58 -1.06
C ALA A 417 -13.33 4.39 -2.29
N SER A 418 -12.73 4.31 -3.46
CA SER A 418 -13.40 3.98 -4.71
C SER A 418 -12.40 3.30 -5.65
N ALA A 419 -12.89 2.34 -6.45
CA ALA A 419 -12.10 1.72 -7.50
C ALA A 419 -13.01 1.31 -8.67
N SER A 420 -12.43 1.28 -9.87
CA SER A 420 -13.14 0.89 -11.10
C SER A 420 -12.47 -0.30 -11.77
N VAL A 421 -13.29 -1.10 -12.45
CA VAL A 421 -12.88 -2.29 -13.21
C VAL A 421 -13.71 -2.41 -14.46
N ASN A 422 -13.10 -2.86 -15.56
CA ASN A 422 -13.77 -3.04 -16.84
C ASN A 422 -14.05 -4.52 -17.11
N ILE A 423 -15.27 -4.84 -17.50
CA ILE A 423 -15.69 -6.19 -17.89
C ILE A 423 -16.17 -6.17 -19.34
N GLY A 424 -15.62 -7.06 -20.16
CA GLY A 424 -16.14 -7.35 -21.49
C GLY A 424 -15.79 -6.34 -22.58
N GLY A 425 -14.56 -5.85 -22.67
CA GLY A 425 -14.12 -5.20 -23.89
C GLY A 425 -13.56 -3.78 -23.76
N THR A 426 -13.38 -3.13 -24.89
CA THR A 426 -12.95 -1.74 -24.98
C THR A 426 -14.01 -0.85 -24.39
N VAL A 427 -13.69 -0.18 -23.28
CA VAL A 427 -14.46 0.97 -22.83
C VAL A 427 -14.38 2.00 -23.97
N THR A 428 -15.45 2.17 -24.69
CA THR A 428 -15.67 3.42 -25.38
C THR A 428 -15.94 4.41 -24.25
N ALA A 429 -14.91 5.16 -23.83
CA ALA A 429 -15.10 6.24 -22.89
C ALA A 429 -16.23 7.11 -23.44
N SER A 430 -17.40 7.05 -22.81
CA SER A 430 -18.52 7.90 -23.20
C SER A 430 -18.21 9.38 -22.93
N ASN A 431 -17.18 9.62 -22.09
CA ASN A 431 -16.75 10.94 -21.68
C ASN A 431 -15.25 11.13 -21.94
N THR A 432 -14.90 12.22 -22.57
CA THR A 432 -13.50 12.65 -22.71
C THR A 432 -13.01 13.14 -21.35
N PRO A 433 -11.86 12.65 -20.85
CA PRO A 433 -11.27 13.15 -19.62
C PRO A 433 -11.04 14.66 -19.72
N THR A 434 -11.48 15.40 -18.71
CA THR A 434 -11.30 16.85 -18.62
C THR A 434 -10.87 17.23 -17.21
N ALA A 435 -10.03 18.27 -17.12
CA ALA A 435 -9.63 18.89 -15.88
C ALA A 435 -9.85 20.41 -15.96
N ILE A 436 -10.55 20.93 -14.97
CA ILE A 436 -10.77 22.39 -14.85
C ILE A 436 -9.92 22.87 -13.68
N GLY A 437 -8.97 23.74 -13.95
CA GLY A 437 -8.17 24.42 -12.91
C GLY A 437 -9.08 25.31 -12.07
N VAL A 438 -9.14 25.07 -10.77
CA VAL A 438 -10.05 25.75 -9.84
C VAL A 438 -9.33 26.84 -9.06
N ALA A 439 -8.14 26.54 -8.53
CA ALA A 439 -7.38 27.45 -7.70
C ALA A 439 -5.89 27.09 -7.64
N GLY A 440 -5.06 28.09 -7.32
CA GLY A 440 -3.69 27.89 -6.86
C GLY A 440 -3.62 28.06 -5.34
N ALA A 441 -2.74 27.31 -4.70
CA ALA A 441 -2.55 27.34 -3.25
C ALA A 441 -1.08 27.14 -2.89
N THR A 442 -0.72 27.48 -1.66
CA THR A 442 0.60 27.17 -1.08
C THR A 442 0.54 26.01 -0.12
N THR A 443 -0.63 25.73 0.44
CA THR A 443 -0.88 24.57 1.31
C THR A 443 -2.28 24.01 1.09
N VAL A 444 -2.45 22.71 1.31
CA VAL A 444 -3.74 22.03 1.28
C VAL A 444 -3.84 21.17 2.54
N THR A 445 -4.95 21.29 3.28
CA THR A 445 -5.19 20.39 4.42
C THR A 445 -5.61 18.99 3.93
N PRO A 446 -5.52 17.97 4.79
CA PRO A 446 -6.00 16.63 4.48
C PRO A 446 -7.47 16.59 4.00
N GLU A 447 -8.31 17.50 4.48
CA GLU A 447 -9.72 17.63 4.11
C GLU A 447 -9.92 18.34 2.75
N GLY A 448 -8.83 18.79 2.11
CA GLY A 448 -8.89 19.52 0.85
C GLY A 448 -9.17 21.02 0.99
N ASN A 449 -9.08 21.56 2.21
CA ASN A 449 -9.16 23.00 2.42
C ASN A 449 -7.91 23.70 1.89
N ILE A 450 -8.09 24.86 1.28
CA ILE A 450 -7.03 25.62 0.63
C ILE A 450 -6.56 26.73 1.58
N SER A 451 -5.24 26.88 1.74
CA SER A 451 -4.65 28.07 2.32
C SER A 451 -3.95 28.86 1.19
N ILE A 452 -4.53 29.97 0.80
CA ILE A 452 -3.92 30.90 -0.14
C ILE A 452 -2.94 31.75 0.65
N GLY A 453 -1.64 31.49 0.48
CA GLY A 453 -0.56 32.25 1.13
C GLY A 453 0.04 33.32 0.23
N ALA A 454 1.04 34.03 0.75
CA ALA A 454 1.88 34.88 -0.05
C ALA A 454 2.81 34.05 -0.93
N TYR A 455 2.53 33.94 -2.20
CA TYR A 455 3.23 33.04 -3.12
C TYR A 455 4.74 33.31 -3.21
N ALA A 456 5.16 34.55 -3.19
CA ALA A 456 6.59 34.94 -3.38
C ALA A 456 7.56 34.41 -2.31
N THR A 457 7.06 33.91 -1.19
CA THR A 457 7.88 33.34 -0.11
C THR A 457 7.60 31.86 0.14
N ALA A 458 6.65 31.27 -0.60
CA ALA A 458 6.28 29.87 -0.43
C ALA A 458 7.34 28.95 -1.04
N PRO A 459 7.65 27.81 -0.40
CA PRO A 459 8.54 26.81 -0.98
C PRO A 459 7.86 25.99 -2.07
N GLN A 460 6.53 26.06 -2.19
CA GLN A 460 5.72 25.21 -3.05
C GLN A 460 4.56 25.94 -3.69
N LEU A 461 4.12 25.44 -4.85
CA LEU A 461 2.87 25.78 -5.50
C LEU A 461 2.01 24.54 -5.67
N ILE A 462 0.71 24.69 -5.48
CA ILE A 462 -0.28 23.63 -5.63
C ILE A 462 -1.36 24.12 -6.59
N ALA A 463 -1.64 23.34 -7.62
CA ALA A 463 -2.76 23.54 -8.53
C ALA A 463 -3.87 22.54 -8.22
N ILE A 464 -5.10 23.01 -8.12
CA ILE A 464 -6.28 22.21 -7.78
C ILE A 464 -7.15 22.11 -9.02
N PHE A 465 -7.59 20.89 -9.33
CA PHE A 465 -8.40 20.57 -10.49
C PHE A 465 -9.67 19.87 -10.08
N ASP A 466 -10.79 20.20 -10.73
CA ASP A 466 -11.99 19.38 -10.78
C ASP A 466 -11.91 18.49 -12.03
N LEU A 467 -11.82 17.17 -11.80
CA LEU A 467 -11.66 16.15 -12.83
C LEU A 467 -12.98 15.46 -13.12
N SER A 468 -13.26 15.18 -14.40
CA SER A 468 -14.42 14.42 -14.84
C SER A 468 -14.09 13.58 -16.07
N GLY A 469 -14.89 12.54 -16.36
CA GLY A 469 -14.63 11.62 -17.47
C GLY A 469 -13.44 10.68 -17.25
N MET A 470 -12.96 10.56 -16.02
CA MET A 470 -11.70 9.88 -15.67
C MET A 470 -11.81 8.36 -15.56
N GLY A 471 -13.01 7.78 -15.71
CA GLY A 471 -13.24 6.37 -15.40
C GLY A 471 -12.42 5.36 -16.21
N SER A 472 -11.93 5.74 -17.40
CA SER A 472 -11.06 4.90 -18.23
C SER A 472 -9.58 5.26 -18.16
N VAL A 473 -9.22 6.32 -17.40
CA VAL A 473 -7.84 6.79 -17.27
C VAL A 473 -7.04 5.80 -16.43
N GLY A 474 -5.90 5.37 -16.93
CA GLY A 474 -4.98 4.51 -16.20
C GLY A 474 -3.94 5.29 -15.40
N ARG A 475 -3.40 6.37 -15.98
CA ARG A 475 -2.28 7.11 -15.41
C ARG A 475 -2.45 8.61 -15.53
N LEU A 476 -1.93 9.32 -14.52
CA LEU A 476 -1.92 10.77 -14.44
C LEU A 476 -0.47 11.26 -14.31
N GLN A 477 -0.16 12.38 -14.97
CA GLN A 477 1.12 13.07 -14.89
C GLN A 477 0.88 14.58 -14.99
N TRP A 478 1.78 15.40 -14.47
CA TRP A 478 1.71 16.84 -14.67
C TRP A 478 3.07 17.42 -15.02
N VAL A 479 3.03 18.47 -15.83
CA VAL A 479 4.20 19.27 -16.21
C VAL A 479 3.98 20.68 -15.68
N VAL A 480 5.01 21.24 -15.08
CA VAL A 480 4.97 22.61 -14.54
C VAL A 480 5.86 23.50 -15.38
N PHE A 481 5.30 24.60 -15.81
CA PHE A 481 5.99 25.64 -16.56
C PHE A 481 6.08 26.90 -15.73
N ARG A 482 7.11 27.68 -15.96
CA ARG A 482 7.24 29.07 -15.52
C ARG A 482 7.59 29.92 -16.72
N ASP A 483 6.79 30.95 -16.98
CA ASP A 483 6.98 31.86 -18.12
C ASP A 483 7.17 31.08 -19.45
N ASN A 484 6.35 30.06 -19.69
CA ASN A 484 6.37 29.13 -20.82
C ASN A 484 7.62 28.22 -20.91
N GLN A 485 8.44 28.14 -19.85
CA GLN A 485 9.58 27.21 -19.81
C GLN A 485 9.26 26.06 -18.85
N PRO A 486 9.43 24.79 -19.26
CA PRO A 486 9.20 23.64 -18.38
C PRO A 486 10.26 23.62 -17.27
N VAL A 487 9.82 23.58 -16.03
CA VAL A 487 10.68 23.54 -14.84
C VAL A 487 10.59 22.22 -14.09
N TYR A 488 9.51 21.45 -14.31
CA TYR A 488 9.31 20.17 -13.65
C TYR A 488 8.38 19.27 -14.44
N THR A 489 8.70 17.98 -14.46
CA THR A 489 7.82 16.93 -14.97
C THR A 489 7.71 15.85 -13.89
N SER A 490 6.48 15.56 -13.44
CA SER A 490 6.24 14.54 -12.44
C SER A 490 6.46 13.13 -13.00
N PRO A 491 6.82 12.14 -12.17
CA PRO A 491 6.57 10.76 -12.50
C PRO A 491 5.08 10.54 -12.78
N SER A 492 4.80 9.58 -13.65
CA SER A 492 3.41 9.16 -13.90
C SER A 492 2.90 8.34 -12.73
N ILE A 493 1.77 8.71 -12.15
CA ILE A 493 1.09 8.01 -11.06
C ILE A 493 -0.16 7.31 -11.59
N ARG A 494 -0.61 6.26 -10.91
CA ARG A 494 -1.84 5.54 -11.25
C ARG A 494 -3.07 6.34 -10.84
N TRP A 495 -4.04 6.44 -11.76
CA TRP A 495 -5.34 7.01 -11.43
C TRP A 495 -6.26 5.95 -10.83
N THR A 496 -6.82 6.23 -9.66
CA THR A 496 -7.67 5.29 -8.93
C THR A 496 -8.85 5.99 -8.22
N GLU A 497 -9.08 7.29 -8.48
CA GLU A 497 -10.16 8.06 -7.85
C GLU A 497 -11.53 7.89 -8.52
N GLY A 498 -11.61 7.09 -9.60
CA GLY A 498 -12.86 6.83 -10.31
C GLY A 498 -13.18 7.86 -11.38
N GLU A 499 -14.49 8.10 -11.64
CA GLU A 499 -14.99 8.92 -12.75
C GLU A 499 -14.72 10.41 -12.58
N SER A 500 -14.77 10.92 -11.36
CA SER A 500 -14.56 12.33 -11.06
C SER A 500 -13.96 12.52 -9.67
N ALA A 501 -13.13 13.55 -9.53
CA ALA A 501 -12.57 13.92 -8.23
C ALA A 501 -12.13 15.39 -8.24
N ARG A 502 -12.13 16.03 -7.06
CA ARG A 502 -11.29 17.20 -6.82
C ARG A 502 -9.90 16.70 -6.43
N PHE A 503 -8.90 17.08 -7.21
CA PHE A 503 -7.54 16.58 -7.09
C PHE A 503 -6.55 17.73 -7.13
N TRP A 504 -5.46 17.64 -6.40
CA TRP A 504 -4.41 18.64 -6.46
C TRP A 504 -3.07 18.00 -6.80
N VAL A 505 -2.27 18.76 -7.51
CA VAL A 505 -0.88 18.46 -7.89
C VAL A 505 0.00 19.65 -7.52
N GLY A 506 1.26 19.39 -7.25
CA GLY A 506 2.14 20.45 -6.76
C GLY A 506 3.52 20.41 -7.38
N TYR A 507 4.22 21.51 -7.14
CA TYR A 507 5.63 21.71 -7.39
C TYR A 507 6.29 22.24 -6.12
N LEU A 508 7.40 21.64 -5.75
CA LEU A 508 8.28 22.09 -4.68
C LEU A 508 9.61 22.48 -5.30
N GLY A 509 10.01 23.73 -5.13
CA GLY A 509 11.33 24.22 -5.55
C GLY A 509 12.39 24.07 -4.46
N ASP A 510 13.66 24.01 -4.85
CA ASP A 510 14.79 24.06 -3.90
C ASP A 510 15.00 25.46 -3.31
N GLN A 511 14.39 26.47 -3.92
CA GLN A 511 14.38 27.88 -3.53
C GLN A 511 12.92 28.35 -3.41
N PRO A 512 12.66 29.46 -2.70
CA PRO A 512 11.34 30.09 -2.71
C PRO A 512 10.83 30.29 -4.13
N ILE A 513 9.54 30.08 -4.32
CA ILE A 513 8.88 30.22 -5.61
C ILE A 513 9.14 31.64 -6.14
N GLN A 514 9.67 31.72 -7.33
CA GLN A 514 10.01 33.01 -7.96
C GLN A 514 8.78 33.63 -8.62
N ALA A 515 8.74 34.97 -8.67
CA ALA A 515 7.71 35.70 -9.40
C ALA A 515 7.64 35.27 -10.87
N GLY A 516 6.45 35.28 -11.45
CA GLY A 516 6.20 34.89 -12.83
C GLY A 516 4.84 34.24 -13.02
N THR A 517 4.55 33.86 -14.26
CA THR A 517 3.36 33.09 -14.60
C THR A 517 3.70 31.60 -14.55
N TRP A 518 3.02 30.89 -13.67
CA TRP A 518 3.15 29.46 -13.48
C TRP A 518 1.96 28.73 -14.09
N GLU A 519 2.25 27.65 -14.80
CA GLU A 519 1.24 26.83 -15.45
C GLU A 519 1.46 25.37 -15.11
N PHE A 520 0.38 24.67 -14.77
CA PHE A 520 0.34 23.25 -14.53
C PHE A 520 -0.48 22.58 -15.62
N GLU A 521 0.17 21.87 -16.52
CA GLU A 521 -0.52 20.98 -17.47
C GLU A 521 -0.78 19.63 -16.84
N LEU A 522 -2.03 19.19 -16.80
CA LEU A 522 -2.41 17.87 -16.32
C LEU A 522 -2.63 16.93 -17.51
N HIS A 523 -1.95 15.77 -17.47
CA HIS A 523 -1.96 14.77 -18.53
C HIS A 523 -2.62 13.48 -18.02
N ALA A 524 -3.59 12.94 -18.77
CA ALA A 524 -4.17 11.62 -18.57
C ALA A 524 -3.76 10.71 -19.74
N ASP A 525 -3.11 9.58 -19.42
CA ASP A 525 -2.58 8.63 -20.42
C ASP A 525 -1.78 9.33 -21.54
N GLY A 526 -0.96 10.31 -21.15
CA GLY A 526 -0.09 11.08 -22.04
C GLY A 526 -0.77 12.20 -22.85
N LYS A 527 -2.05 12.47 -22.62
CA LYS A 527 -2.79 13.57 -23.28
C LYS A 527 -3.09 14.67 -22.27
N VAL A 528 -2.87 15.93 -22.65
CA VAL A 528 -3.28 17.08 -21.86
C VAL A 528 -4.80 17.10 -21.72
N ILE A 529 -5.29 17.13 -20.48
CA ILE A 529 -6.73 17.15 -20.17
C ILE A 529 -7.15 18.48 -19.51
N GLY A 530 -6.22 19.27 -19.05
CA GLY A 530 -6.48 20.59 -18.48
C GLY A 530 -5.21 21.34 -18.10
N VAL A 531 -5.38 22.63 -17.89
CA VAL A 531 -4.33 23.57 -17.54
C VAL A 531 -4.79 24.45 -16.37
N GLY A 532 -3.93 24.63 -15.38
CA GLY A 532 -4.13 25.56 -14.28
C GLY A 532 -3.03 26.62 -14.26
N THR A 533 -3.40 27.90 -14.21
CA THR A 533 -2.43 29.02 -14.23
C THR A 533 -2.44 29.73 -12.89
N ILE A 534 -1.25 30.06 -12.39
CA ILE A 534 -1.01 30.77 -11.12
C ILE A 534 -0.05 31.91 -11.38
N SER A 535 -0.42 33.13 -11.00
CA SER A 535 0.47 34.29 -11.04
C SER A 535 1.12 34.51 -9.68
N VAL A 536 2.45 34.57 -9.64
CA VAL A 536 3.26 34.82 -8.43
C VAL A 536 3.90 36.20 -8.57
N PHE A 537 3.72 37.07 -7.57
CA PHE A 537 4.16 38.45 -7.55
C PHE A 537 5.30 38.69 -6.57
#